data_f7429687401ff481049669683df05d33
#
_entry.id   f7429687401ff481049669683df05d33
#
_cell.length_a   1.000
_cell.length_b   1.000
_cell.length_c   1.000
_cell.angle_alpha   90.00
_cell.angle_beta   90.00
_cell.angle_gamma   90.00
#
_symmetry.space_group_name_H-M   'P 1'
#
loop_
_entity.id
_entity.type
_entity.pdbx_description
1 polymer ?
#
loop_
_entity_poly.entity_id
_entity_poly.type
_entity_poly.pdbx_seq_one_letter_code
_entity_poly.pdbx_strand_id
1 'polypeptide(L)'
;MSDFVSVATTNIEVVAGEPVYLPCDISTSDPNDQVLLVLWYREDLGTPIYSVDGRDRDFSLAERWSDENVFANRAYFMPEKQPAELGVDHIRESDQAVYRCRVDFKVAQTRNSKVNLTVIGFSIVICSSSRRLP
;
A
#
# COMPACT_ATOMS: atom_id res chain seq x y z
N MET A 1 -6.82 -27.37 8.08
CA MET A 1 -6.94 -27.03 7.56
C MET A 1 -6.41 -26.41 6.83
N SER A 2 -6.71 -26.06 6.40
CA SER A 2 -6.08 -25.48 5.52
C SER A 2 -5.45 -24.36 5.90
N ASP A 3 -4.32 -24.38 5.78
CA ASP A 3 -3.60 -23.34 5.97
C ASP A 3 -3.66 -22.47 4.84
N PHE A 4 -4.46 -22.69 3.88
CA PHE A 4 -4.51 -21.98 2.79
C PHE A 4 -5.29 -20.82 3.03
N VAL A 5 -4.70 -19.73 3.35
CA VAL A 5 -5.34 -18.49 3.52
C VAL A 5 -5.13 -17.71 2.27
N SER A 6 -6.22 -17.44 1.57
CA SER A 6 -6.16 -16.66 0.39
C SER A 6 -5.78 -15.24 0.75
N VAL A 7 -4.78 -14.68 0.12
CA VAL A 7 -4.38 -13.30 0.34
C VAL A 7 -5.29 -12.41 -0.52
N ALA A 8 -5.95 -11.45 0.11
CA ALA A 8 -6.80 -10.50 -0.60
C ALA A 8 -5.97 -9.68 -1.57
N THR A 9 -6.41 -9.57 -2.80
CA THR A 9 -5.72 -8.81 -3.84
C THR A 9 -6.67 -7.78 -4.44
N THR A 10 -6.20 -6.54 -4.50
CA THR A 10 -6.93 -5.43 -5.11
C THR A 10 -6.18 -4.99 -6.36
N ASN A 11 -6.90 -4.79 -7.46
CA ASN A 11 -6.29 -4.28 -8.69
C ASN A 11 -6.61 -2.81 -8.82
N ILE A 12 -5.59 -1.98 -8.99
CA ILE A 12 -5.74 -0.53 -9.12
C ILE A 12 -5.01 -0.08 -10.38
N GLU A 13 -5.64 0.82 -11.11
CA GLU A 13 -5.08 1.41 -12.30
C GLU A 13 -5.01 2.91 -12.09
N VAL A 14 -3.92 3.55 -12.42
CA VAL A 14 -3.75 4.98 -12.23
C VAL A 14 -2.92 5.55 -13.38
N VAL A 15 -3.17 6.80 -13.74
CA VAL A 15 -2.40 7.49 -14.77
C VAL A 15 -1.16 8.10 -14.12
N ALA A 16 -0.02 8.00 -14.79
CA ALA A 16 1.24 8.58 -14.30
C ALA A 16 1.05 10.06 -13.98
N GLY A 17 1.60 10.49 -12.87
CA GLY A 17 1.47 11.87 -12.38
C GLY A 17 0.36 12.06 -11.35
N GLU A 18 -0.62 11.18 -11.32
CA GLU A 18 -1.73 11.26 -10.39
C GLU A 18 -1.38 10.60 -9.05
N PRO A 19 -2.10 10.91 -7.98
CA PRO A 19 -1.93 10.18 -6.73
C PRO A 19 -2.67 8.86 -6.76
N VAL A 20 -2.22 7.91 -5.95
CA VAL A 20 -2.90 6.63 -5.81
C VAL A 20 -3.00 6.29 -4.32
N TYR A 21 -4.01 5.51 -3.95
CA TYR A 21 -4.25 5.12 -2.57
C TYR A 21 -4.34 3.61 -2.51
N LEU A 22 -3.35 2.99 -1.86
CA LEU A 22 -3.25 1.54 -1.78
C LEU A 22 -3.90 1.07 -0.49
N PRO A 23 -4.98 0.27 -0.56
CA PRO A 23 -5.71 -0.12 0.65
C PRO A 23 -4.99 -1.19 1.45
N CYS A 24 -5.11 -1.12 2.75
CA CYS A 24 -4.61 -2.13 3.66
C CYS A 24 -5.52 -2.18 4.89
N ASP A 25 -6.21 -3.28 5.08
CA ASP A 25 -7.13 -3.42 6.20
C ASP A 25 -6.35 -3.69 7.48
N ILE A 26 -6.39 -2.73 8.40
CA ILE A 26 -5.74 -2.86 9.71
C ILE A 26 -6.77 -3.02 10.83
N SER A 27 -8.02 -3.32 10.50
CA SER A 27 -9.08 -3.39 11.49
C SER A 27 -8.91 -4.58 12.44
N THR A 28 -9.37 -4.40 13.68
CA THR A 28 -9.35 -5.46 14.69
C THR A 28 -10.78 -5.83 15.04
N SER A 29 -11.01 -7.12 15.28
CA SER A 29 -12.33 -7.59 15.69
C SER A 29 -12.45 -7.72 17.22
N ASP A 30 -11.33 -7.88 17.90
CA ASP A 30 -11.30 -8.01 19.35
C ASP A 30 -11.00 -6.64 19.96
N PRO A 31 -11.82 -6.12 20.87
CA PRO A 31 -11.56 -4.80 21.45
C PRO A 31 -10.25 -4.71 22.25
N ASN A 32 -9.67 -5.85 22.63
CA ASN A 32 -8.38 -5.87 23.33
C ASN A 32 -7.19 -5.96 22.40
N ASP A 33 -7.46 -6.05 21.11
CA ASP A 33 -6.39 -6.14 20.12
C ASP A 33 -5.98 -4.75 19.64
N GLN A 34 -4.81 -4.64 19.05
CA GLN A 34 -4.35 -3.40 18.45
C GLN A 34 -3.32 -3.70 17.40
N VAL A 35 -3.19 -2.79 16.44
CA VAL A 35 -2.17 -2.87 15.41
C VAL A 35 -0.85 -2.48 16.03
N LEU A 36 0.19 -3.26 15.80
CA LEU A 36 1.52 -2.95 16.29
C LEU A 36 2.44 -2.43 15.18
N LEU A 37 2.33 -3.01 14.00
CA LEU A 37 3.29 -2.75 12.94
C LEU A 37 2.62 -2.92 11.58
N VAL A 38 2.87 -1.99 10.68
CA VAL A 38 2.43 -2.12 9.29
C VAL A 38 3.68 -2.03 8.41
N LEU A 39 3.89 -3.02 7.57
CA LEU A 39 5.00 -3.04 6.64
C LEU A 39 4.47 -3.14 5.22
N TRP A 40 4.99 -2.28 4.35
CA TRP A 40 4.68 -2.36 2.93
C TRP A 40 5.90 -2.87 2.17
N TYR A 41 5.65 -3.79 1.24
CA TYR A 41 6.68 -4.39 0.39
C TYR A 41 6.33 -4.16 -1.05
N ARG A 42 7.33 -4.07 -1.88
CA ARG A 42 7.20 -4.21 -3.32
C ARG A 42 7.69 -5.62 -3.61
N GLU A 43 6.87 -6.42 -4.29
CA GLU A 43 7.14 -7.87 -4.40
C GLU A 43 8.45 -8.20 -5.12
N ASP A 44 8.92 -7.31 -6.00
CA ASP A 44 10.19 -7.53 -6.69
C ASP A 44 11.41 -7.11 -5.85
N LEU A 45 11.19 -6.58 -4.64
CA LEU A 45 12.27 -6.23 -3.72
C LEU A 45 12.16 -7.10 -2.48
N GLY A 46 13.27 -7.40 -1.87
CA GLY A 46 13.29 -8.33 -0.73
C GLY A 46 13.10 -7.68 0.63
N THR A 47 13.00 -6.36 0.70
CA THR A 47 12.93 -5.65 1.98
C THR A 47 11.74 -4.70 1.99
N PRO A 48 11.26 -4.30 3.17
CA PRO A 48 10.16 -3.34 3.25
C PRO A 48 10.54 -2.01 2.60
N ILE A 49 9.55 -1.34 2.06
CA ILE A 49 9.72 -0.02 1.43
C ILE A 49 9.07 1.09 2.24
N TYR A 50 8.18 0.74 3.17
CA TYR A 50 7.52 1.71 4.03
C TYR A 50 7.10 1.00 5.32
N SER A 51 7.23 1.66 6.45
CA SER A 51 6.81 1.06 7.71
C SER A 51 6.13 2.08 8.63
N VAL A 52 5.20 1.57 9.42
CA VAL A 52 4.55 2.32 10.49
C VAL A 52 4.70 1.46 11.74
N ASP A 53 5.57 1.87 12.66
CA ASP A 53 5.93 1.07 13.82
C ASP A 53 5.33 1.69 15.08
N GLY A 54 4.30 1.04 15.61
CA GLY A 54 3.62 1.47 16.83
C GLY A 54 3.91 0.57 18.02
N ARG A 55 4.94 -0.26 17.93
CA ARG A 55 5.28 -1.15 19.05
C ARG A 55 5.71 -0.31 20.25
N ASP A 56 5.20 -0.69 21.41
CA ASP A 56 5.50 -0.03 22.69
C ASP A 56 5.02 1.42 22.74
N ARG A 57 4.05 1.81 21.92
CA ARG A 57 3.47 3.15 21.95
C ARG A 57 2.06 3.10 21.34
N ASP A 58 1.32 4.18 21.50
CA ASP A 58 0.03 4.33 20.86
C ASP A 58 0.26 4.40 19.35
N PHE A 59 -0.55 3.70 18.57
CA PHE A 59 -0.37 3.66 17.12
C PHE A 59 -0.47 5.05 16.48
N SER A 60 -1.19 5.97 17.10
CA SER A 60 -1.23 7.36 16.63
C SER A 60 0.14 8.05 16.71
N LEU A 61 1.04 7.51 17.55
CA LEU A 61 2.39 8.04 17.72
C LEU A 61 3.44 7.16 17.05
N ALA A 62 3.00 6.28 16.16
CA ALA A 62 3.89 5.32 15.50
C ALA A 62 4.97 6.03 14.68
N GLU A 63 6.15 5.42 14.66
CA GLU A 63 7.25 5.92 13.86
C GLU A 63 7.07 5.48 12.43
N ARG A 64 7.29 6.37 11.49
CA ARG A 64 7.13 6.10 10.07
C ARG A 64 8.48 6.16 9.38
N TRP A 65 8.66 5.25 8.43
CA TRP A 65 9.88 5.21 7.63
C TRP A 65 9.51 4.91 6.19
N SER A 66 10.18 5.55 5.26
CA SER A 66 9.98 5.36 3.83
C SER A 66 11.34 5.24 3.15
N ASP A 67 11.50 4.23 2.31
CA ASP A 67 12.74 4.02 1.58
C ASP A 67 12.93 5.15 0.56
N GLU A 68 14.07 5.84 0.65
CA GLU A 68 14.37 6.96 -0.23
C GLU A 68 14.50 6.56 -1.69
N ASN A 69 14.78 5.30 -1.94
CA ASN A 69 14.97 4.80 -3.32
C ASN A 69 13.68 4.30 -3.94
N VAL A 70 12.58 4.28 -3.22
CA VAL A 70 11.29 3.81 -3.74
C VAL A 70 10.31 4.97 -3.78
N PHE A 71 9.60 5.24 -2.69
CA PHE A 71 8.62 6.32 -2.68
C PHE A 71 9.18 7.60 -2.07
N ALA A 72 10.22 7.51 -1.26
CA ALA A 72 10.82 8.64 -0.57
C ALA A 72 9.75 9.42 0.20
N ASN A 73 9.64 10.72 -0.03
CA ASN A 73 8.67 11.54 0.66
C ASN A 73 7.33 11.63 -0.08
N ARG A 74 7.12 10.82 -1.10
CA ARG A 74 5.86 10.80 -1.86
C ARG A 74 4.78 9.96 -1.20
N ALA A 75 5.13 9.11 -0.22
CA ALA A 75 4.19 8.18 0.39
C ALA A 75 3.88 8.56 1.84
N TYR A 76 2.63 8.32 2.24
CA TYR A 76 2.22 8.54 3.61
C TYR A 76 1.04 7.63 3.94
N PHE A 77 1.07 7.04 5.11
CA PHE A 77 0.05 6.09 5.53
C PHE A 77 -1.07 6.82 6.28
N MET A 78 -2.31 6.48 5.95
CA MET A 78 -3.50 7.07 6.55
C MET A 78 -4.29 6.00 7.30
N PRO A 79 -3.99 5.78 8.59
CA PRO A 79 -4.68 4.74 9.35
C PRO A 79 -6.13 5.07 9.68
N GLU A 80 -6.51 6.33 9.57
CA GLU A 80 -7.88 6.76 9.89
C GLU A 80 -8.88 6.41 8.80
N LYS A 81 -8.43 6.03 7.61
CA LYS A 81 -9.33 5.61 6.54
C LYS A 81 -9.85 4.19 6.80
N GLN A 82 -10.94 3.81 6.16
CA GLN A 82 -11.52 2.47 6.27
C GLN A 82 -11.81 1.93 4.89
N PRO A 83 -10.94 1.06 4.38
CA PRO A 83 -9.72 0.57 5.03
C PRO A 83 -8.62 1.64 5.08
N ALA A 84 -7.61 1.44 5.91
CA ALA A 84 -6.44 2.30 5.92
C ALA A 84 -5.78 2.27 4.55
N GLU A 85 -5.07 3.33 4.21
CA GLU A 85 -4.48 3.46 2.87
C GLU A 85 -3.08 4.03 2.93
N LEU A 86 -2.23 3.56 2.02
CA LEU A 86 -0.95 4.22 1.75
C LEU A 86 -1.16 5.13 0.56
N GLY A 87 -1.11 6.43 0.76
CA GLY A 87 -1.20 7.40 -0.32
C GLY A 87 0.17 7.60 -0.94
N VAL A 88 0.25 7.62 -2.26
CA VAL A 88 1.49 7.88 -2.98
C VAL A 88 1.21 8.96 -4.01
N ASP A 89 1.92 10.07 -3.90
CA ASP A 89 1.75 11.20 -4.82
C ASP A 89 2.65 11.05 -6.03
N HIS A 90 2.25 11.71 -7.10
CA HIS A 90 3.07 11.80 -8.33
C HIS A 90 3.55 10.43 -8.81
N ILE A 91 2.61 9.52 -9.04
CA ILE A 91 2.92 8.16 -9.46
C ILE A 91 3.73 8.16 -10.75
N ARG A 92 4.72 7.29 -10.82
CA ARG A 92 5.60 7.11 -11.97
C ARG A 92 5.31 5.76 -12.63
N GLU A 93 5.64 5.64 -13.91
CA GLU A 93 5.49 4.35 -14.59
C GLU A 93 6.34 3.27 -13.90
N SER A 94 7.49 3.66 -13.36
CA SER A 94 8.35 2.72 -12.63
C SER A 94 7.76 2.24 -11.31
N ASP A 95 6.69 2.87 -10.84
CA ASP A 95 6.00 2.42 -9.61
C ASP A 95 5.07 1.24 -9.87
N GLN A 96 4.82 0.89 -11.13
CA GLN A 96 3.99 -0.26 -11.47
C GLN A 96 4.57 -1.53 -10.88
N ALA A 97 3.84 -2.20 -10.03
CA ALA A 97 4.30 -3.40 -9.35
C ALA A 97 3.18 -4.02 -8.54
N VAL A 98 3.45 -5.18 -7.98
CA VAL A 98 2.60 -5.77 -6.96
C VAL A 98 3.15 -5.36 -5.61
N TYR A 99 2.30 -4.79 -4.77
CA TYR A 99 2.67 -4.36 -3.43
C TYR A 99 1.99 -5.26 -2.41
N ARG A 100 2.62 -5.46 -1.27
CA ARG A 100 2.05 -6.27 -0.19
C ARG A 100 2.08 -5.47 1.10
N CYS A 101 0.95 -5.45 1.80
CA CYS A 101 0.83 -4.86 3.12
C CYS A 101 0.79 -5.99 4.14
N ARG A 102 1.68 -5.93 5.11
CA ARG A 102 1.71 -6.89 6.21
C ARG A 102 1.38 -6.15 7.49
N VAL A 103 0.41 -6.64 8.24
CA VAL A 103 -0.04 -6.03 9.49
C VAL A 103 0.17 -7.01 10.62
N ASP A 104 0.92 -6.61 11.62
CA ASP A 104 1.13 -7.39 12.83
C ASP A 104 0.27 -6.82 13.95
N PHE A 105 -0.43 -7.67 14.66
CA PHE A 105 -1.35 -7.30 15.73
C PHE A 105 -0.81 -7.79 17.08
N LYS A 106 -1.34 -7.22 18.15
CA LYS A 106 -0.97 -7.65 19.50
C LYS A 106 -1.47 -9.07 19.77
N VAL A 107 -2.68 -9.39 19.32
CA VAL A 107 -3.34 -10.67 19.60
C VAL A 107 -3.58 -11.49 18.34
N ALA A 108 -4.21 -10.89 17.32
CA ALA A 108 -4.58 -11.62 16.11
C ALA A 108 -3.34 -12.00 15.29
N GLN A 109 -3.53 -12.98 14.41
CA GLN A 109 -2.47 -13.40 13.50
C GLN A 109 -2.16 -12.29 12.50
N THR A 110 -0.92 -12.29 12.04
CA THR A 110 -0.48 -11.37 10.99
C THR A 110 -1.38 -11.46 9.76
N ARG A 111 -1.75 -10.31 9.23
CA ARG A 111 -2.61 -10.22 8.05
C ARG A 111 -1.81 -9.68 6.88
N ASN A 112 -1.96 -10.33 5.72
CA ASN A 112 -1.32 -9.87 4.49
C ASN A 112 -2.39 -9.55 3.45
N SER A 113 -2.16 -8.52 2.66
CA SER A 113 -2.99 -8.20 1.51
C SER A 113 -2.11 -7.67 0.39
N LYS A 114 -2.56 -7.82 -0.85
CA LYS A 114 -1.78 -7.40 -2.01
C LYS A 114 -2.54 -6.37 -2.83
N VAL A 115 -1.78 -5.50 -3.47
CA VAL A 115 -2.32 -4.53 -4.42
C VAL A 115 -1.52 -4.67 -5.70
N ASN A 116 -2.22 -4.96 -6.79
CA ASN A 116 -1.62 -5.01 -8.12
C ASN A 116 -1.82 -3.65 -8.75
N LEU A 117 -0.77 -2.84 -8.78
CA LEU A 117 -0.83 -1.48 -9.29
C LEU A 117 -0.36 -1.43 -10.73
N THR A 118 -1.25 -0.99 -11.61
CA THR A 118 -0.94 -0.74 -13.01
C THR A 118 -0.88 0.76 -13.24
N VAL A 119 0.18 1.24 -13.85
CA VAL A 119 0.36 2.66 -14.11
C VAL A 119 0.29 2.90 -15.61
N ILE A 120 -0.67 3.72 -16.02
CA ILE A 120 -0.84 4.06 -17.43
C ILE A 120 0.03 5.27 -17.73
N GLY A 121 0.92 5.11 -18.70
CA GLY A 121 1.83 6.18 -19.08
C GLY A 121 1.10 7.33 -19.74
N PHE A 122 1.57 8.55 -19.49
CA PHE A 122 0.98 9.75 -20.04
C PHE A 122 0.99 9.72 -21.58
N SER A 123 2.05 9.21 -22.17
CA SER A 123 2.15 9.12 -23.62
C SER A 123 1.11 8.17 -24.23
N ILE A 124 0.76 7.09 -23.51
CA ILE A 124 -0.27 6.16 -23.95
C ILE A 124 -1.64 6.83 -23.93
N VAL A 125 -1.91 7.63 -22.90
CA VAL A 125 -3.17 8.36 -22.78
C VAL A 125 -3.30 9.36 -23.93
N ILE A 126 -2.26 10.10 -24.23
CA ILE A 126 -2.26 11.06 -25.33
C ILE A 126 -2.49 10.35 -26.66
N CYS A 127 -1.82 9.24 -26.88
CA CYS A 127 -1.97 8.47 -28.08
C CYS A 127 -3.40 7.97 -28.28
N SER A 128 -4.02 7.49 -27.23
CA SER A 128 -5.41 7.07 -27.27
C SER A 128 -6.33 8.22 -27.61
N SER A 129 -6.10 9.38 -27.03
CA SER A 129 -6.90 10.58 -27.34
C SER A 129 -6.75 10.97 -28.79
N SER A 130 -5.55 10.95 -29.32
CA SER A 130 -5.29 11.30 -30.73
C SER A 130 -6.02 10.37 -31.66
N ARG A 131 -6.14 9.10 -31.33
CA ARG A 131 -6.84 8.15 -32.19
C ARG A 131 -8.33 8.39 -32.28
N ARG A 132 -8.90 9.12 -31.35
CA ARG A 132 -10.32 9.41 -31.35
C ARG A 132 -10.66 10.63 -32.16
N LEU A 133 -9.67 11.40 -32.55
CA LEU A 133 -9.92 12.59 -33.35
C LEU A 133 -10.18 12.18 -34.76
N PRO A 134 -11.17 12.77 -35.41
CA PRO A 134 -11.49 12.47 -36.82
C PRO A 134 -10.38 12.87 -37.74
#